data_6bcbdc7c3a6aba4c5807dbfd4222ec4f
#
_entry.id   6bcbdc7c3a6aba4c5807dbfd4222ec4f
#
_cell.length_a   1.000
_cell.length_b   1.000
_cell.length_c   1.000
_cell.angle_alpha   90.00
_cell.angle_beta   90.00
_cell.angle_gamma   90.00
#
_symmetry.space_group_name_H-M   'P 1'
#
loop_
_entity.id
_entity.type
_entity.pdbx_description
1 polymer ?
#
loop_
_entity_poly.entity_id
_entity_poly.type
_entity_poly.pdbx_seq_one_letter_code
_entity_poly.pdbx_strand_id
1 'polypeptide(L)'
;MEGSFCNWPARRPLIGVAPRTEDRATKRDGATIYAQQPMFDAIEQAGGIPVMLPGPCGPGSLARMVETFDAFVIPGGYDCNPELYGEQALPTCGPISPMRDRFEYALIPRIIEAEKPLLTICRGTQMLNVALGGSLWQDIPTRPEATLNPVPHAIRHSQSPDTQGVEGHEVSVYPHSLLDQVMGSAPQDLHVNSLHHQSIHSVARGLVVNAMAPDGVIEGVEMPECPFVLGVQWHPEYLWDKDIRQMRIFEALVAAAVK
;
A
#
# COMPACT_ATOMS: atom_id res chain seq x y z
N MET A 1 31.62 18.34 2.80
CA MET A 1 30.37 17.86 2.18
C MET A 1 29.32 18.93 2.47
N GLU A 2 29.19 19.88 1.55
CA GLU A 2 28.17 20.91 1.64
C GLU A 2 26.85 20.28 1.17
N GLY A 3 25.95 20.07 2.16
CA GLY A 3 24.61 19.59 1.88
C GLY A 3 23.85 20.61 1.05
N SER A 4 23.37 20.21 -0.12
CA SER A 4 22.35 20.97 -0.84
C SER A 4 21.14 21.09 0.10
N PHE A 5 20.88 22.28 0.59
CA PHE A 5 19.65 22.57 1.32
C PHE A 5 18.48 22.32 0.34
N CYS A 6 17.83 21.18 0.48
CA CYS A 6 16.56 20.93 -0.20
C CYS A 6 15.61 22.07 0.18
N ASN A 7 14.93 22.62 -0.82
CA ASN A 7 13.96 23.70 -0.61
C ASN A 7 12.67 23.09 -0.05
N TRP A 8 12.72 22.68 1.23
CA TRP A 8 11.58 22.09 1.92
C TRP A 8 10.46 23.13 2.09
N PRO A 9 9.18 22.74 2.02
CA PRO A 9 8.07 23.63 2.37
C PRO A 9 8.26 24.18 3.79
N ALA A 10 7.80 25.39 4.04
CA ALA A 10 7.92 26.06 5.34
C ALA A 10 7.36 25.22 6.52
N ARG A 11 6.42 24.33 6.24
CA ARG A 11 5.89 23.31 7.13
C ARG A 11 6.03 21.93 6.46
N ARG A 12 6.80 21.04 7.05
CA ARG A 12 6.87 19.64 6.65
C ARG A 12 5.70 18.89 7.30
N PRO A 13 4.86 18.17 6.51
CA PRO A 13 3.72 17.46 7.06
C PRO A 13 4.16 16.21 7.85
N LEU A 14 3.39 15.89 8.90
CA LEU A 14 3.53 14.65 9.66
C LEU A 14 2.81 13.51 8.95
N ILE A 15 3.55 12.50 8.52
CA ILE A 15 3.01 11.34 7.81
C ILE A 15 2.96 10.14 8.76
N GLY A 16 1.74 9.73 9.15
CA GLY A 16 1.53 8.56 10.00
C GLY A 16 1.73 7.26 9.22
N VAL A 17 2.72 6.46 9.59
CA VAL A 17 3.01 5.15 8.97
C VAL A 17 2.49 4.05 9.86
N ALA A 18 1.53 3.24 9.37
CA ALA A 18 1.02 2.09 10.12
C ALA A 18 2.15 1.07 10.34
N PRO A 19 2.28 0.49 11.55
CA PRO A 19 3.35 -0.45 11.84
C PRO A 19 3.08 -1.81 11.20
N ARG A 20 4.15 -2.52 10.88
CA ARG A 20 4.14 -3.98 10.75
C ARG A 20 4.17 -4.59 12.15
N THR A 21 3.63 -5.80 12.29
CA THR A 21 3.63 -6.52 13.55
C THR A 21 4.22 -7.91 13.37
N GLU A 22 5.05 -8.32 14.32
CA GLU A 22 5.41 -9.73 14.51
C GLU A 22 4.68 -10.25 15.74
N ASP A 23 3.66 -11.07 15.52
CA ASP A 23 2.97 -11.80 16.58
C ASP A 23 3.86 -12.97 17.04
N ARG A 24 4.79 -12.70 17.94
CA ARG A 24 5.59 -13.76 18.55
C ARG A 24 4.81 -14.39 19.70
N ALA A 25 4.00 -15.40 19.39
CA ALA A 25 3.16 -16.13 20.34
C ALA A 25 3.93 -16.74 21.54
N THR A 26 5.26 -16.71 21.57
CA THR A 26 6.11 -17.39 22.54
C THR A 26 6.97 -16.45 23.41
N LYS A 27 6.91 -15.12 23.25
CA LYS A 27 7.74 -14.20 24.04
C LYS A 27 6.94 -13.48 25.13
N ARG A 28 7.53 -13.42 26.32
CA ARG A 28 7.05 -12.70 27.51
C ARG A 28 6.77 -11.21 27.27
N ASP A 29 7.32 -10.64 26.17
CA ASP A 29 7.34 -9.22 25.90
C ASP A 29 6.23 -8.76 24.93
N GLY A 30 5.31 -9.65 24.54
CA GLY A 30 4.21 -9.32 23.61
C GLY A 30 4.63 -9.21 22.14
N ALA A 31 3.77 -8.62 21.32
CA ALA A 31 4.03 -8.41 19.90
C ALA A 31 5.06 -7.28 19.69
N THR A 32 5.93 -7.45 18.70
CA THR A 32 6.84 -6.40 18.26
C THR A 32 6.18 -5.64 17.11
N ILE A 33 6.18 -4.30 17.21
CA ILE A 33 5.83 -3.43 16.10
C ILE A 33 7.09 -2.85 15.48
N TYR A 34 7.13 -2.73 14.15
CA TYR A 34 8.29 -2.19 13.43
C TYR A 34 7.86 -1.53 12.11
N ALA A 35 8.75 -0.76 11.54
CA ALA A 35 8.60 -0.20 10.19
C ALA A 35 9.91 -0.44 9.42
N GLN A 36 9.82 -0.42 8.09
CA GLN A 36 10.97 -0.61 7.22
C GLN A 36 11.60 0.73 6.88
N GLN A 37 12.93 0.82 7.01
CA GLN A 37 13.68 2.04 6.77
C GLN A 37 13.45 2.65 5.36
N PRO A 38 13.41 1.88 4.24
CA PRO A 38 13.17 2.45 2.92
C PRO A 38 11.88 3.27 2.80
N MET A 39 10.83 2.90 3.53
CA MET A 39 9.57 3.67 3.59
C MET A 39 9.78 5.05 4.23
N PHE A 40 10.54 5.09 5.33
CA PHE A 40 10.85 6.34 6.02
C PHE A 40 11.74 7.23 5.16
N ASP A 41 12.76 6.64 4.52
CA ASP A 41 13.68 7.37 3.65
C ASP A 41 12.94 7.99 2.46
N ALA A 42 12.02 7.25 1.83
CA ALA A 42 11.22 7.76 0.71
C ALA A 42 10.33 8.94 1.14
N ILE A 43 9.64 8.84 2.27
CA ILE A 43 8.78 9.91 2.81
C ILE A 43 9.63 11.13 3.19
N GLU A 44 10.78 10.92 3.83
CA GLU A 44 11.66 12.01 4.21
C GLU A 44 12.24 12.71 2.98
N GLN A 45 12.68 11.96 1.98
CA GLN A 45 13.16 12.49 0.71
C GLN A 45 12.07 13.28 -0.03
N ALA A 46 10.81 12.88 0.06
CA ALA A 46 9.66 13.60 -0.48
C ALA A 46 9.32 14.89 0.28
N GLY A 47 9.93 15.14 1.44
CA GLY A 47 9.70 16.33 2.26
C GLY A 47 8.72 16.15 3.42
N GLY A 48 8.21 14.96 3.66
CA GLY A 48 7.40 14.63 4.83
C GLY A 48 8.24 14.33 6.08
N ILE A 49 7.60 14.22 7.22
CA ILE A 49 8.18 13.70 8.47
C ILE A 49 7.48 12.37 8.78
N PRO A 50 8.12 11.22 8.52
CA PRO A 50 7.50 9.93 8.80
C PRO A 50 7.48 9.64 10.30
N VAL A 51 6.33 9.21 10.81
CA VAL A 51 6.16 8.83 12.21
C VAL A 51 5.46 7.47 12.28
N MET A 52 6.09 6.48 12.89
CA MET A 52 5.45 5.19 13.09
C MET A 52 4.31 5.31 14.10
N LEU A 53 3.11 4.84 13.71
CA LEU A 53 1.95 4.80 14.58
C LEU A 53 2.11 3.70 15.65
N PRO A 54 1.50 3.84 16.84
CA PRO A 54 1.69 2.91 17.94
C PRO A 54 1.00 1.54 17.75
N GLY A 55 0.27 1.33 16.63
CA GLY A 55 -0.49 0.11 16.41
C GLY A 55 -1.84 0.08 17.13
N PRO A 56 -2.35 -1.09 17.49
CA PRO A 56 -3.70 -1.24 18.05
C PRO A 56 -3.92 -0.40 19.30
N CYS A 57 -5.03 0.35 19.28
CA CYS A 57 -5.38 1.27 20.35
C CYS A 57 -6.91 1.47 20.38
N GLY A 58 -7.41 2.11 21.44
CA GLY A 58 -8.83 2.38 21.57
C GLY A 58 -9.34 3.45 20.60
N PRO A 59 -10.69 3.55 20.42
CA PRO A 59 -11.30 4.45 19.46
C PRO A 59 -10.92 5.92 19.60
N GLY A 60 -10.75 6.41 20.85
CA GLY A 60 -10.33 7.79 21.11
C GLY A 60 -8.90 8.08 20.65
N SER A 61 -8.00 7.10 20.75
CA SER A 61 -6.63 7.23 20.23
C SER A 61 -6.61 7.21 18.70
N LEU A 62 -7.46 6.39 18.05
CA LEU A 62 -7.59 6.39 16.59
C LEU A 62 -8.06 7.77 16.09
N ALA A 63 -9.12 8.32 16.68
CA ALA A 63 -9.61 9.66 16.33
C ALA A 63 -8.50 10.72 16.47
N ARG A 64 -7.79 10.69 17.60
CA ARG A 64 -6.70 11.63 17.85
C ARG A 64 -5.53 11.50 16.87
N MET A 65 -5.20 10.27 16.44
CA MET A 65 -4.20 10.07 15.38
C MET A 65 -4.66 10.71 14.07
N VAL A 66 -5.90 10.46 13.64
CA VAL A 66 -6.44 11.03 12.39
C VAL A 66 -6.45 12.57 12.42
N GLU A 67 -6.75 13.18 13.57
CA GLU A 67 -6.65 14.64 13.74
C GLU A 67 -5.21 15.14 13.69
N THR A 68 -4.26 14.38 14.25
CA THR A 68 -2.89 14.84 14.49
C THR A 68 -2.02 14.77 13.24
N PHE A 69 -2.17 13.71 12.44
CA PHE A 69 -1.34 13.49 11.25
C PHE A 69 -1.94 14.17 10.03
N ASP A 70 -1.08 14.67 9.17
CA ASP A 70 -1.46 15.38 7.94
C ASP A 70 -1.80 14.40 6.80
N ALA A 71 -1.16 13.22 6.78
CA ALA A 71 -1.43 12.12 5.85
C ALA A 71 -1.03 10.77 6.44
N PHE A 72 -1.36 9.67 5.73
CA PHE A 72 -1.12 8.32 6.21
C PHE A 72 -0.53 7.41 5.14
N VAL A 73 0.26 6.43 5.58
CA VAL A 73 0.75 5.31 4.78
C VAL A 73 0.42 3.99 5.47
N ILE A 74 -0.21 3.08 4.72
CA ILE A 74 -0.42 1.69 5.15
C ILE A 74 0.50 0.78 4.33
N PRO A 75 1.57 0.24 4.93
CA PRO A 75 2.59 -0.51 4.19
C PRO A 75 2.22 -1.96 3.94
N GLY A 76 3.02 -2.65 3.12
CA GLY A 76 2.95 -4.08 2.86
C GLY A 76 3.18 -4.97 4.10
N GLY A 77 3.03 -6.28 3.97
CA GLY A 77 3.23 -7.24 5.07
C GLY A 77 2.57 -8.59 4.84
N TYR A 78 2.25 -9.30 5.92
CA TYR A 78 1.54 -10.58 5.95
C TYR A 78 0.16 -10.48 5.32
N ASP A 79 -0.50 -11.61 5.04
CA ASP A 79 -1.82 -11.66 4.42
C ASP A 79 -2.90 -11.02 5.30
N CYS A 80 -3.93 -10.48 4.65
CA CYS A 80 -5.15 -10.06 5.34
C CYS A 80 -5.96 -11.29 5.78
N ASN A 81 -6.54 -11.26 6.98
CA ASN A 81 -7.40 -12.35 7.45
C ASN A 81 -8.64 -12.49 6.52
N PRO A 82 -8.84 -13.63 5.84
CA PRO A 82 -9.98 -13.87 4.96
C PRO A 82 -11.34 -13.70 5.61
N GLU A 83 -11.46 -13.91 6.91
CA GLU A 83 -12.70 -13.67 7.65
C GLU A 83 -13.20 -12.22 7.55
N LEU A 84 -12.30 -11.25 7.30
CA LEU A 84 -12.68 -9.84 7.15
C LEU A 84 -13.50 -9.57 5.88
N TYR A 85 -13.38 -10.44 4.87
CA TYR A 85 -14.20 -10.37 3.65
C TYR A 85 -15.10 -11.60 3.45
N GLY A 86 -15.42 -12.31 4.57
CA GLY A 86 -16.43 -13.37 4.61
C GLY A 86 -15.98 -14.72 4.08
N GLU A 87 -14.68 -14.96 3.96
CA GLU A 87 -14.12 -16.22 3.48
C GLU A 87 -13.39 -17.00 4.57
N GLN A 88 -13.16 -18.29 4.35
CA GLN A 88 -12.26 -19.10 5.16
C GLN A 88 -10.86 -19.08 4.56
N ALA A 89 -9.84 -19.16 5.42
CA ALA A 89 -8.46 -19.21 4.97
C ALA A 89 -8.19 -20.48 4.16
N LEU A 90 -7.69 -20.31 2.95
CA LEU A 90 -7.21 -21.41 2.11
C LEU A 90 -5.87 -21.94 2.62
N PRO A 91 -5.49 -23.19 2.28
CA PRO A 91 -4.16 -23.73 2.64
C PRO A 91 -2.98 -22.91 2.09
N THR A 92 -3.20 -22.13 1.05
CA THR A 92 -2.23 -21.22 0.44
C THR A 92 -2.13 -19.86 1.15
N CYS A 93 -3.07 -19.54 2.05
CA CYS A 93 -3.00 -18.29 2.83
C CYS A 93 -1.75 -18.32 3.71
N GLY A 94 -0.99 -17.23 3.65
CA GLY A 94 0.21 -17.05 4.43
C GLY A 94 -0.06 -16.64 5.89
N PRO A 95 0.96 -16.21 6.63
CA PRO A 95 0.79 -15.71 7.98
C PRO A 95 -0.15 -14.51 8.04
N ILE A 96 -0.97 -14.46 9.08
CA ILE A 96 -1.92 -13.38 9.35
C ILE A 96 -1.50 -12.69 10.65
N SER A 97 -1.70 -11.38 10.76
CA SER A 97 -1.56 -10.63 12.01
C SER A 97 -2.90 -10.03 12.45
N PRO A 98 -3.70 -10.73 13.28
CA PRO A 98 -5.00 -10.24 13.73
C PRO A 98 -4.95 -8.90 14.46
N MET A 99 -3.82 -8.61 15.11
CA MET A 99 -3.60 -7.34 15.79
C MET A 99 -3.51 -6.19 14.78
N ARG A 100 -2.71 -6.37 13.74
CA ARG A 100 -2.53 -5.41 12.66
C ARG A 100 -3.82 -5.24 11.84
N ASP A 101 -4.48 -6.35 11.52
CA ASP A 101 -5.74 -6.35 10.79
C ASP A 101 -6.79 -5.47 11.49
N ARG A 102 -7.03 -5.70 12.79
CA ARG A 102 -7.98 -4.89 13.57
C ARG A 102 -7.64 -3.41 13.59
N PHE A 103 -6.35 -3.09 13.68
CA PHE A 103 -5.90 -1.70 13.70
C PHE A 103 -6.18 -0.99 12.36
N GLU A 104 -5.69 -1.57 11.26
CA GLU A 104 -5.81 -0.96 9.93
C GLU A 104 -7.25 -0.96 9.43
N TYR A 105 -8.00 -2.04 9.66
CA TYR A 105 -9.43 -2.13 9.33
C TYR A 105 -10.26 -1.03 10.02
N ALA A 106 -9.90 -0.67 11.26
CA ALA A 106 -10.57 0.41 11.99
C ALA A 106 -10.04 1.80 11.62
N LEU A 107 -8.78 1.93 11.21
CA LEU A 107 -8.12 3.20 10.90
C LEU A 107 -8.50 3.73 9.51
N ILE A 108 -8.47 2.87 8.49
CA ILE A 108 -8.66 3.26 7.08
C ILE A 108 -9.98 4.02 6.85
N PRO A 109 -11.16 3.54 7.29
CA PRO A 109 -12.41 4.28 7.08
C PRO A 109 -12.40 5.68 7.72
N ARG A 110 -11.73 5.84 8.87
CA ARG A 110 -11.62 7.13 9.56
C ARG A 110 -10.72 8.13 8.85
N ILE A 111 -9.64 7.63 8.22
CA ILE A 111 -8.78 8.47 7.37
C ILE A 111 -9.57 9.00 6.19
N ILE A 112 -10.35 8.13 5.54
CA ILE A 112 -11.19 8.48 4.39
C ILE A 112 -12.30 9.45 4.79
N GLU A 113 -13.01 9.18 5.89
CA GLU A 113 -14.07 10.06 6.42
C GLU A 113 -13.54 11.47 6.79
N ALA A 114 -12.29 11.54 7.25
CA ALA A 114 -11.62 12.81 7.56
C ALA A 114 -10.95 13.46 6.32
N GLU A 115 -11.13 12.88 5.12
CA GLU A 115 -10.55 13.34 3.86
C GLU A 115 -9.02 13.53 3.91
N LYS A 116 -8.33 12.75 4.76
CA LYS A 116 -6.88 12.81 4.87
C LYS A 116 -6.21 12.02 3.74
N PRO A 117 -5.12 12.55 3.16
CA PRO A 117 -4.35 11.83 2.15
C PRO A 117 -3.90 10.45 2.65
N LEU A 118 -4.11 9.43 1.83
CA LEU A 118 -3.80 8.04 2.13
C LEU A 118 -3.06 7.38 0.97
N LEU A 119 -1.86 6.89 1.25
CA LEU A 119 -1.12 5.97 0.38
C LEU A 119 -1.15 4.57 0.97
N THR A 120 -1.51 3.58 0.16
CA THR A 120 -1.46 2.18 0.56
C THR A 120 -0.56 1.38 -0.37
N ILE A 121 0.19 0.41 0.18
CA ILE A 121 1.22 -0.35 -0.54
C ILE A 121 1.04 -1.84 -0.29
N CYS A 122 0.98 -2.62 -1.36
CA CYS A 122 0.90 -4.08 -1.36
C CYS A 122 -0.25 -4.59 -0.48
N ARG A 123 0.04 -5.28 0.62
CA ARG A 123 -0.99 -5.70 1.59
C ARG A 123 -1.82 -4.53 2.11
N GLY A 124 -1.25 -3.32 2.24
CA GLY A 124 -2.01 -2.12 2.60
C GLY A 124 -3.12 -1.79 1.61
N THR A 125 -2.87 -1.98 0.31
CA THR A 125 -3.87 -1.78 -0.76
C THR A 125 -4.95 -2.86 -0.70
N GLN A 126 -4.58 -4.07 -0.39
CA GLN A 126 -5.53 -5.16 -0.15
C GLN A 126 -6.42 -4.85 1.08
N MET A 127 -5.83 -4.37 2.18
CA MET A 127 -6.58 -3.98 3.38
C MET A 127 -7.47 -2.75 3.13
N LEU A 128 -7.05 -1.79 2.32
CA LEU A 128 -7.92 -0.68 1.88
C LEU A 128 -9.18 -1.23 1.20
N ASN A 129 -9.02 -2.13 0.25
CA ASN A 129 -10.14 -2.75 -0.45
C ASN A 129 -11.05 -3.53 0.51
N VAL A 130 -10.49 -4.35 1.40
CA VAL A 130 -11.24 -5.16 2.37
C VAL A 130 -11.97 -4.28 3.39
N ALA A 131 -11.35 -3.23 3.91
CA ALA A 131 -11.95 -2.33 4.88
C ALA A 131 -13.13 -1.53 4.31
N LEU A 132 -13.21 -1.41 2.99
CA LEU A 132 -14.32 -0.77 2.26
C LEU A 132 -15.33 -1.78 1.70
N GLY A 133 -15.20 -3.07 2.02
CA GLY A 133 -16.15 -4.12 1.67
C GLY A 133 -15.86 -4.88 0.37
N GLY A 134 -14.66 -4.77 -0.17
CA GLY A 134 -14.16 -5.60 -1.26
C GLY A 134 -13.63 -6.95 -0.78
N SER A 135 -13.17 -7.79 -1.72
CA SER A 135 -12.59 -9.11 -1.44
C SER A 135 -11.25 -9.32 -2.16
N LEU A 136 -10.55 -10.41 -1.81
CA LEU A 136 -9.24 -10.74 -2.37
C LEU A 136 -9.26 -12.13 -3.03
N TRP A 137 -8.41 -12.31 -4.03
CA TRP A 137 -7.88 -13.61 -4.39
C TRP A 137 -6.82 -14.00 -3.36
N GLN A 138 -7.06 -15.08 -2.60
CA GLN A 138 -6.13 -15.53 -1.56
C GLN A 138 -4.82 -16.11 -2.13
N ASP A 139 -4.81 -16.43 -3.43
CA ASP A 139 -3.61 -16.92 -4.11
C ASP A 139 -3.77 -16.76 -5.63
N ILE A 140 -2.96 -15.93 -6.25
CA ILE A 140 -3.02 -15.61 -7.68
C ILE A 140 -2.86 -16.86 -8.55
N PRO A 141 -1.90 -17.79 -8.28
CA PRO A 141 -1.74 -19.01 -9.09
C PRO A 141 -2.94 -19.93 -9.11
N THR A 142 -3.76 -19.93 -8.06
CA THR A 142 -4.91 -20.86 -7.93
C THR A 142 -6.25 -20.19 -8.31
N ARG A 143 -6.27 -18.94 -8.73
CA ARG A 143 -7.49 -18.28 -9.18
C ARG A 143 -8.05 -18.97 -10.44
N PRO A 144 -9.41 -19.06 -10.59
CA PRO A 144 -10.02 -19.74 -11.73
C PRO A 144 -9.58 -19.22 -13.10
N GLU A 145 -9.36 -17.93 -13.24
CA GLU A 145 -8.91 -17.31 -14.48
C GLU A 145 -7.52 -17.77 -14.90
N ALA A 146 -6.62 -17.99 -13.96
CA ALA A 146 -5.28 -18.52 -14.23
C ALA A 146 -5.31 -19.96 -14.76
N THR A 147 -6.34 -20.73 -14.37
CA THR A 147 -6.51 -22.13 -14.81
C THR A 147 -7.29 -22.27 -16.12
N LEU A 148 -8.26 -21.37 -16.37
CA LEU A 148 -9.14 -21.43 -17.54
C LEU A 148 -8.54 -20.75 -18.78
N ASN A 149 -7.77 -19.69 -18.57
CA ASN A 149 -7.07 -18.94 -19.62
C ASN A 149 -5.61 -18.77 -19.20
N PRO A 150 -4.77 -19.83 -19.34
CA PRO A 150 -3.37 -19.68 -19.01
C PRO A 150 -2.77 -18.60 -19.92
N VAL A 151 -2.36 -17.49 -19.32
CA VAL A 151 -1.61 -16.44 -20.03
C VAL A 151 -0.32 -17.07 -20.54
N PRO A 152 0.06 -16.91 -21.83
CA PRO A 152 1.20 -17.59 -22.45
C PRO A 152 2.53 -17.43 -21.73
N HIS A 153 2.64 -16.48 -20.83
CA HIS A 153 3.75 -16.27 -19.92
C HIS A 153 3.17 -15.93 -18.55
N ALA A 154 3.03 -16.94 -17.68
CA ALA A 154 2.57 -16.72 -16.30
C ALA A 154 3.47 -15.68 -15.63
N ILE A 155 2.90 -14.53 -15.28
CA ILE A 155 3.61 -13.47 -14.59
C ILE A 155 3.87 -13.94 -13.16
N ARG A 156 5.12 -13.81 -12.72
CA ARG A 156 5.50 -14.14 -11.37
C ARG A 156 5.34 -12.93 -10.47
N HIS A 157 4.26 -12.88 -9.69
CA HIS A 157 3.99 -11.82 -8.72
C HIS A 157 4.74 -11.96 -7.40
N SER A 158 5.42 -13.09 -7.17
CA SER A 158 6.17 -13.34 -5.95
C SER A 158 7.67 -13.49 -6.26
N GLN A 159 8.38 -12.37 -6.28
CA GLN A 159 9.83 -12.33 -6.39
C GLN A 159 10.50 -12.78 -5.07
N SER A 160 11.79 -13.14 -5.14
CA SER A 160 12.57 -13.36 -3.92
C SER A 160 12.75 -12.07 -3.13
N PRO A 161 12.74 -12.12 -1.79
CA PRO A 161 13.05 -10.95 -0.95
C PRO A 161 14.38 -10.25 -1.30
N ASP A 162 15.35 -11.00 -1.81
CA ASP A 162 16.65 -10.47 -2.23
C ASP A 162 16.57 -9.60 -3.50
N THR A 163 15.43 -9.62 -4.22
CA THR A 163 15.21 -8.88 -5.47
C THR A 163 14.18 -7.75 -5.32
N GLN A 164 13.90 -7.29 -4.10
CA GLN A 164 12.91 -6.22 -3.82
C GLN A 164 13.16 -4.92 -4.60
N GLY A 165 14.41 -4.58 -4.81
CA GLY A 165 14.83 -3.41 -5.57
C GLY A 165 15.05 -3.67 -7.07
N VAL A 166 14.48 -4.76 -7.62
CA VAL A 166 14.58 -5.13 -9.03
C VAL A 166 13.17 -5.20 -9.62
N GLU A 167 12.99 -4.63 -10.80
CA GLU A 167 11.74 -4.72 -11.54
C GLU A 167 11.39 -6.17 -11.88
N GLY A 168 10.10 -6.52 -11.77
CA GLY A 168 9.59 -7.88 -11.98
C GLY A 168 8.72 -8.02 -13.22
N HIS A 169 7.74 -7.15 -13.39
CA HIS A 169 6.80 -7.22 -14.53
C HIS A 169 6.27 -5.84 -14.94
N GLU A 170 5.70 -5.79 -16.11
CA GLU A 170 5.03 -4.62 -16.65
C GLU A 170 3.67 -4.38 -15.97
N VAL A 171 3.28 -3.12 -15.86
CA VAL A 171 1.96 -2.68 -15.39
C VAL A 171 1.43 -1.60 -16.31
N SER A 172 0.19 -1.77 -16.78
CA SER A 172 -0.54 -0.76 -17.52
C SER A 172 -1.26 0.19 -16.58
N VAL A 173 -0.91 1.46 -16.61
CA VAL A 173 -1.58 2.53 -15.85
C VAL A 173 -2.72 3.09 -16.69
N TYR A 174 -3.89 3.28 -16.09
CA TYR A 174 -5.07 3.77 -16.81
C TYR A 174 -4.98 5.28 -17.01
N PRO A 175 -5.20 5.75 -18.27
CA PRO A 175 -5.13 7.17 -18.58
C PRO A 175 -6.10 8.01 -17.73
N HIS A 176 -5.68 9.21 -17.36
CA HIS A 176 -6.46 10.18 -16.58
C HIS A 176 -6.74 9.76 -15.14
N SER A 177 -6.19 8.64 -14.66
CA SER A 177 -6.22 8.29 -13.24
C SER A 177 -5.32 9.22 -12.40
N LEU A 178 -5.51 9.20 -11.09
CA LEU A 178 -4.61 9.89 -10.17
C LEU A 178 -3.18 9.35 -10.32
N LEU A 179 -3.05 8.02 -10.45
CA LEU A 179 -1.74 7.39 -10.65
C LEU A 179 -1.06 7.85 -11.95
N ASP A 180 -1.82 7.97 -13.06
CA ASP A 180 -1.31 8.51 -14.33
C ASP A 180 -0.78 9.94 -14.16
N GLN A 181 -1.54 10.79 -13.49
CA GLN A 181 -1.12 12.17 -13.21
C GLN A 181 0.15 12.23 -12.34
N VAL A 182 0.21 11.41 -11.29
CA VAL A 182 1.35 11.31 -10.38
C VAL A 182 2.61 10.85 -11.11
N MET A 183 2.49 9.87 -11.99
CA MET A 183 3.62 9.33 -12.74
C MET A 183 4.06 10.20 -13.93
N GLY A 184 3.28 11.23 -14.29
CA GLY A 184 3.62 12.18 -15.36
C GLY A 184 3.19 11.77 -16.74
N SER A 185 1.95 11.27 -16.87
CA SER A 185 1.23 10.86 -18.08
C SER A 185 1.77 9.59 -18.75
N ALA A 186 1.04 8.52 -18.50
CA ALA A 186 1.08 7.20 -19.12
C ALA A 186 2.47 6.69 -19.54
N PRO A 187 3.27 6.17 -18.63
CA PRO A 187 4.42 5.38 -19.05
C PRO A 187 3.90 4.13 -19.77
N GLN A 188 4.18 4.01 -21.06
CA GLN A 188 3.84 2.82 -21.84
C GLN A 188 4.65 1.57 -21.44
N ASP A 189 5.59 1.71 -20.49
CA ASP A 189 6.58 0.72 -20.10
C ASP A 189 6.91 0.77 -18.59
N LEU A 190 5.89 0.92 -17.75
CA LEU A 190 6.09 0.88 -16.31
C LEU A 190 6.37 -0.56 -15.88
N HIS A 191 7.59 -0.82 -15.44
CA HIS A 191 7.94 -2.07 -14.75
C HIS A 191 8.01 -1.83 -13.25
N VAL A 192 7.51 -2.79 -12.49
CA VAL A 192 7.44 -2.72 -11.02
C VAL A 192 8.02 -3.98 -10.39
N ASN A 193 8.45 -3.88 -9.15
CA ASN A 193 8.75 -5.07 -8.36
C ASN A 193 7.47 -5.77 -7.91
N SER A 194 7.55 -7.04 -7.55
CA SER A 194 6.36 -7.82 -7.21
C SER A 194 6.67 -8.83 -6.11
N LEU A 195 6.06 -8.64 -4.95
CA LEU A 195 6.35 -9.38 -3.72
C LEU A 195 5.03 -9.83 -3.05
N HIS A 196 4.07 -10.28 -3.85
CA HIS A 196 2.76 -10.69 -3.36
C HIS A 196 2.29 -11.96 -4.07
N HIS A 197 1.43 -12.72 -3.43
CA HIS A 197 0.73 -13.85 -4.01
C HIS A 197 -0.79 -13.70 -3.93
N GLN A 198 -1.27 -12.68 -3.22
CA GLN A 198 -2.67 -12.27 -3.16
C GLN A 198 -2.90 -11.01 -3.99
N SER A 199 -4.15 -10.77 -4.40
CA SER A 199 -4.55 -9.56 -5.13
C SER A 199 -6.02 -9.22 -4.87
N ILE A 200 -6.43 -8.01 -5.24
CA ILE A 200 -7.85 -7.62 -5.21
C ILE A 200 -8.64 -8.51 -6.18
N HIS A 201 -9.77 -9.05 -5.69
CA HIS A 201 -10.76 -9.79 -6.47
C HIS A 201 -11.96 -8.88 -6.79
N SER A 202 -12.79 -8.58 -5.80
CA SER A 202 -13.89 -7.63 -5.96
C SER A 202 -13.46 -6.26 -5.45
N VAL A 203 -13.49 -5.26 -6.31
CA VAL A 203 -13.16 -3.88 -5.96
C VAL A 203 -14.27 -3.30 -5.08
N ALA A 204 -13.91 -2.71 -3.95
CA ALA A 204 -14.86 -2.09 -3.03
C ALA A 204 -15.56 -0.87 -3.67
N ARG A 205 -16.77 -0.60 -3.20
CA ARG A 205 -17.53 0.57 -3.67
C ARG A 205 -16.76 1.86 -3.37
N GLY A 206 -16.66 2.72 -4.38
CA GLY A 206 -15.94 4.00 -4.29
C GLY A 206 -14.48 3.91 -4.74
N LEU A 207 -13.88 2.72 -4.78
CA LEU A 207 -12.59 2.50 -5.41
C LEU A 207 -12.75 2.26 -6.92
N VAL A 208 -11.78 2.71 -7.70
CA VAL A 208 -11.62 2.41 -9.11
C VAL A 208 -10.23 1.84 -9.37
N VAL A 209 -10.13 0.93 -10.35
CA VAL A 209 -8.83 0.39 -10.79
C VAL A 209 -8.09 1.47 -11.56
N ASN A 210 -6.82 1.68 -11.24
CA ASN A 210 -5.94 2.63 -11.94
C ASN A 210 -4.72 1.98 -12.57
N ALA A 211 -4.44 0.71 -12.22
CA ALA A 211 -3.33 -0.05 -12.80
C ALA A 211 -3.62 -1.55 -12.84
N MET A 212 -3.14 -2.23 -13.88
CA MET A 212 -3.36 -3.67 -14.10
C MET A 212 -2.14 -4.32 -14.76
N ALA A 213 -1.80 -5.53 -14.31
CA ALA A 213 -0.80 -6.38 -14.96
C ALA A 213 -1.39 -7.06 -16.23
N PRO A 214 -0.55 -7.51 -17.19
CA PRO A 214 -1.02 -8.14 -18.41
C PRO A 214 -1.84 -9.42 -18.20
N ASP A 215 -1.72 -10.08 -17.07
CA ASP A 215 -2.49 -11.27 -16.70
C ASP A 215 -3.81 -10.95 -15.98
N GLY A 216 -4.19 -9.66 -15.92
CA GLY A 216 -5.44 -9.19 -15.32
C GLY A 216 -5.39 -9.04 -13.80
N VAL A 217 -4.22 -9.15 -13.17
CA VAL A 217 -4.07 -8.82 -11.75
C VAL A 217 -4.18 -7.31 -11.56
N ILE A 218 -5.04 -6.91 -10.61
CA ILE A 218 -5.19 -5.49 -10.24
C ILE A 218 -3.95 -5.08 -9.48
N GLU A 219 -3.24 -4.10 -10.03
CA GLU A 219 -1.98 -3.58 -9.50
C GLU A 219 -2.12 -2.20 -8.85
N GLY A 220 -3.27 -1.56 -9.02
CA GLY A 220 -3.52 -0.29 -8.35
C GLY A 220 -5.00 0.07 -8.30
N VAL A 221 -5.34 0.85 -7.27
CA VAL A 221 -6.69 1.41 -7.06
C VAL A 221 -6.58 2.83 -6.52
N GLU A 222 -7.63 3.63 -6.75
CA GLU A 222 -7.75 4.98 -6.22
C GLU A 222 -9.21 5.27 -5.84
N MET A 223 -9.43 6.33 -5.08
CA MET A 223 -10.77 6.81 -4.73
C MET A 223 -10.96 8.24 -5.29
N PRO A 224 -11.63 8.41 -6.44
CA PRO A 224 -11.78 9.71 -7.10
C PRO A 224 -12.52 10.76 -6.26
N GLU A 225 -13.40 10.32 -5.38
CA GLU A 225 -14.19 11.21 -4.51
C GLU A 225 -13.38 11.82 -3.35
N CYS A 226 -12.16 11.31 -3.11
CA CYS A 226 -11.27 11.82 -2.06
C CYS A 226 -10.12 12.63 -2.67
N PRO A 227 -9.61 13.64 -1.95
CA PRO A 227 -8.51 14.48 -2.45
C PRO A 227 -7.25 13.70 -2.83
N PHE A 228 -6.92 12.66 -2.07
CA PHE A 228 -5.81 11.74 -2.37
C PHE A 228 -5.99 10.43 -1.62
N VAL A 229 -6.45 9.40 -2.31
CA VAL A 229 -6.41 8.01 -1.86
C VAL A 229 -5.86 7.18 -3.00
N LEU A 230 -4.64 6.69 -2.83
CA LEU A 230 -3.89 5.94 -3.84
C LEU A 230 -3.40 4.62 -3.23
N GLY A 231 -3.70 3.52 -3.91
CA GLY A 231 -3.18 2.20 -3.58
C GLY A 231 -2.39 1.61 -4.74
N VAL A 232 -1.21 1.08 -4.45
CA VAL A 232 -0.39 0.32 -5.39
C VAL A 232 -0.07 -1.05 -4.81
N GLN A 233 -0.06 -2.07 -5.68
CA GLN A 233 0.17 -3.46 -5.24
C GLN A 233 1.67 -3.79 -5.13
N TRP A 234 2.51 -3.09 -5.90
CA TRP A 234 3.96 -3.19 -5.83
C TRP A 234 4.56 -2.40 -4.67
N HIS A 235 5.89 -2.36 -4.59
CA HIS A 235 6.65 -1.73 -3.50
C HIS A 235 7.50 -0.56 -4.01
N PRO A 236 6.93 0.66 -4.18
CA PRO A 236 7.67 1.84 -4.61
C PRO A 236 8.77 2.24 -3.63
N GLU A 237 8.64 1.88 -2.34
CA GLU A 237 9.64 2.16 -1.31
C GLU A 237 10.99 1.46 -1.53
N TYR A 238 11.08 0.50 -2.44
CA TYR A 238 12.35 -0.14 -2.83
C TYR A 238 12.89 0.31 -4.18
N LEU A 239 12.16 1.21 -4.87
CA LEU A 239 12.48 1.66 -6.23
C LEU A 239 12.65 3.19 -6.33
N TRP A 240 12.30 3.96 -5.32
CA TRP A 240 12.21 5.43 -5.37
C TRP A 240 13.55 6.11 -5.72
N ASP A 241 14.67 5.51 -5.36
CA ASP A 241 16.02 5.99 -5.62
C ASP A 241 16.55 5.61 -7.02
N LYS A 242 15.83 4.74 -7.74
CA LYS A 242 16.19 4.22 -9.06
C LYS A 242 15.29 4.72 -10.18
N ASP A 243 14.02 4.91 -9.89
CA ASP A 243 13.00 5.38 -10.83
C ASP A 243 12.23 6.57 -10.24
N ILE A 244 12.41 7.74 -10.85
CA ILE A 244 11.74 8.98 -10.42
C ILE A 244 10.22 8.86 -10.37
N ARG A 245 9.61 7.98 -11.16
CA ARG A 245 8.17 7.73 -11.16
C ARG A 245 7.71 7.18 -9.82
N GLN A 246 8.52 6.31 -9.20
CA GLN A 246 8.26 5.74 -7.88
C GLN A 246 8.37 6.80 -6.78
N MET A 247 9.34 7.70 -6.90
CA MET A 247 9.50 8.84 -5.99
C MET A 247 8.31 9.79 -6.04
N ARG A 248 7.75 10.06 -7.22
CA ARG A 248 6.58 10.93 -7.39
C ARG A 248 5.35 10.47 -6.62
N ILE A 249 5.22 9.18 -6.33
CA ILE A 249 4.12 8.65 -5.49
C ILE A 249 4.21 9.26 -4.07
N PHE A 250 5.40 9.30 -3.50
CA PHE A 250 5.63 9.89 -2.17
C PHE A 250 5.55 11.41 -2.19
N GLU A 251 6.09 12.04 -3.24
CA GLU A 251 5.99 13.49 -3.44
C GLU A 251 4.52 13.93 -3.56
N ALA A 252 3.67 13.19 -4.27
CA ALA A 252 2.26 13.48 -4.41
C ALA A 252 1.50 13.34 -3.08
N LEU A 253 1.81 12.31 -2.26
CA LEU A 253 1.26 12.17 -0.92
C LEU A 253 1.63 13.38 -0.04
N VAL A 254 2.90 13.77 -0.03
CA VAL A 254 3.39 14.92 0.76
C VAL A 254 2.76 16.23 0.26
N ALA A 255 2.65 16.42 -1.04
CA ALA A 255 1.99 17.59 -1.62
C ALA A 255 0.49 17.67 -1.26
N ALA A 256 -0.21 16.54 -1.21
CA ALA A 256 -1.60 16.48 -0.78
C ALA A 256 -1.76 16.79 0.72
N ALA A 257 -0.78 16.45 1.54
CA ALA A 257 -0.78 16.67 3.00
C ALA A 257 -0.56 18.14 3.41
N VAL A 258 -0.12 19.01 2.51
CA VAL A 258 0.14 20.45 2.81
C VAL A 258 -1.01 21.35 2.36
N LYS A 259 -2.00 20.81 1.65
CA LYS A 259 -3.19 21.55 1.21
C LYS A 259 -4.20 21.64 2.34
#